data_1396dc4557972918506387df0a7942a5
#
_entry.id   1396dc4557972918506387df0a7942a5
#
_cell.length_a   1.000
_cell.length_b   1.000
_cell.length_c   1.000
_cell.angle_alpha   90.00
_cell.angle_beta   90.00
_cell.angle_gamma   90.00
#
_symmetry.space_group_name_H-M   'P 1'
#
loop_
_entity.id
_entity.type
_entity.pdbx_description
1 polymer ?
#
loop_
_entity_poly.entity_id
_entity_poly.type
_entity_poly.pdbx_seq_one_letter_code
_entity_poly.pdbx_strand_id
1 'polypeptide(L)'
;MKDQDPNLQHFAVDTALADAQEAILSFRSNGIAVVGEPGLTPVVSDIVLSEVKSAKITDCVDITNWQPVYAATGGPAAPANQNLRVPTESTAYFFDGHWTIRASVVDREKTC
;
A
#
# COMPACT_ATOMS: atom_id res chain seq x y z
N MET A 1 -1.30 9.37 9.88
CA MET A 1 -1.90 8.09 9.46
C MET A 1 -2.62 7.48 10.63
N LYS A 2 -3.86 7.05 10.43
CA LYS A 2 -4.65 6.38 11.46
C LYS A 2 -4.25 4.92 11.53
N ASP A 3 -4.10 4.38 12.74
CA ASP A 3 -3.70 3.00 12.97
C ASP A 3 -4.89 2.02 12.90
N GLN A 4 -6.11 2.50 12.95
CA GLN A 4 -7.32 1.68 12.87
C GLN A 4 -8.40 2.40 12.04
N ASP A 5 -8.18 2.45 10.74
CA ASP A 5 -9.21 2.89 9.82
C ASP A 5 -10.17 1.73 9.55
N PRO A 6 -11.47 1.83 9.87
CA PRO A 6 -12.42 0.76 9.63
C PRO A 6 -12.56 0.40 8.14
N ASN A 7 -12.23 1.32 7.24
CA ASN A 7 -12.25 1.05 5.80
C ASN A 7 -11.13 0.12 5.35
N LEU A 8 -10.05 0.00 6.12
CA LEU A 8 -8.96 -0.90 5.77
C LEU A 8 -9.43 -2.34 5.67
N GLN A 9 -10.24 -2.81 6.62
CA GLN A 9 -10.80 -4.16 6.61
C GLN A 9 -11.84 -4.37 5.49
N HIS A 10 -12.43 -3.30 4.99
CA HIS A 10 -13.35 -3.36 3.86
C HIS A 10 -12.62 -3.61 2.53
N PHE A 11 -11.43 -3.03 2.34
CA PHE A 11 -10.70 -3.06 1.07
C PHE A 11 -9.50 -4.00 1.05
N ALA A 12 -9.03 -4.49 2.19
CA ALA A 12 -7.90 -5.39 2.28
C ALA A 12 -8.21 -6.58 3.20
N VAL A 13 -7.72 -7.74 2.83
CA VAL A 13 -7.89 -9.00 3.57
C VAL A 13 -6.59 -9.79 3.56
N ASP A 14 -6.53 -10.88 4.33
CA ASP A 14 -5.39 -11.81 4.38
C ASP A 14 -4.06 -11.10 4.63
N THR A 15 -3.03 -11.43 3.85
CA THR A 15 -1.67 -10.87 4.03
C THR A 15 -1.63 -9.37 3.78
N ALA A 16 -2.44 -8.85 2.86
CA ALA A 16 -2.48 -7.40 2.61
C ALA A 16 -2.97 -6.63 3.84
N LEU A 17 -4.00 -7.14 4.52
CA LEU A 17 -4.50 -6.53 5.75
C LEU A 17 -3.46 -6.62 6.87
N ALA A 18 -2.86 -7.80 7.05
CA ALA A 18 -1.84 -8.02 8.09
C ALA A 18 -0.62 -7.12 7.88
N ASP A 19 -0.13 -7.03 6.64
CA ASP A 19 1.04 -6.20 6.29
C ASP A 19 0.75 -4.71 6.53
N ALA A 20 -0.43 -4.24 6.15
CA ALA A 20 -0.81 -2.85 6.37
C ALA A 20 -0.92 -2.52 7.86
N GLN A 21 -1.53 -3.39 8.65
CA GLN A 21 -1.65 -3.21 10.10
C GLN A 21 -0.29 -3.23 10.79
N GLU A 22 0.60 -4.14 10.38
CA GLU A 22 1.96 -4.22 10.91
C GLU A 22 2.77 -2.97 10.58
N ALA A 23 2.69 -2.45 9.36
CA ALA A 23 3.38 -1.23 8.95
C ALA A 23 2.90 -0.02 9.77
N ILE A 24 1.61 0.13 9.97
CA ILE A 24 1.02 1.20 10.78
C ILE A 24 1.54 1.13 12.22
N LEU A 25 1.52 -0.05 12.81
CA LEU A 25 2.00 -0.25 14.17
C LEU A 25 3.49 0.02 14.31
N SER A 26 4.29 -0.42 13.34
CA SER A 26 5.74 -0.18 13.31
C SER A 26 6.05 1.32 13.24
N PHE A 27 5.40 2.06 12.35
CA PHE A 27 5.58 3.51 12.24
C PHE A 27 5.21 4.21 13.54
N ARG A 28 4.07 3.87 14.11
CA ARG A 28 3.60 4.45 15.37
C ARG A 28 4.58 4.18 16.52
N SER A 29 5.07 2.94 16.63
CA SER A 29 6.03 2.55 17.68
C SER A 29 7.35 3.29 17.57
N ASN A 30 7.74 3.72 16.36
CA ASN A 30 8.97 4.45 16.10
C ASN A 30 8.78 5.97 16.02
N GLY A 31 7.58 6.47 16.34
CA GLY A 31 7.29 7.90 16.29
C GLY A 31 7.29 8.48 14.88
N ILE A 32 6.91 7.67 13.88
CA ILE A 32 6.88 8.05 12.47
C ILE A 32 5.44 8.21 12.01
N ALA A 33 5.18 9.29 11.28
CA ALA A 33 3.92 9.53 10.58
C ALA A 33 4.19 9.62 9.07
N VAL A 34 3.22 9.22 8.26
CA VAL A 34 3.30 9.37 6.80
C VAL A 34 2.43 10.56 6.41
N VAL A 35 3.01 11.50 5.66
CA VAL A 35 2.34 12.72 5.24
C VAL A 35 2.23 12.79 3.71
N GLY A 36 1.20 13.45 3.23
CA GLY A 36 0.94 13.63 1.81
C GLY A 36 0.11 12.51 1.21
N GLU A 37 0.20 12.37 -0.10
CA GLU A 37 -0.56 11.37 -0.88
C GLU A 37 0.33 10.73 -1.93
N PRO A 38 0.18 9.41 -2.19
CA PRO A 38 0.88 8.76 -3.29
C PRO A 38 0.26 9.12 -4.63
N GLY A 39 1.07 9.19 -5.68
CA GLY A 39 0.61 9.24 -7.07
C GLY A 39 0.38 7.82 -7.58
N LEU A 40 -0.86 7.51 -7.98
CA LEU A 40 -1.26 6.17 -8.41
C LEU A 40 -1.63 6.17 -9.90
N THR A 41 -1.17 5.15 -10.61
CA THR A 41 -1.51 4.90 -12.03
C THR A 41 -1.82 3.40 -12.22
N PRO A 42 -2.84 2.86 -11.54
CA PRO A 42 -3.09 1.42 -11.55
C PRO A 42 -3.55 0.92 -12.92
N VAL A 43 -3.08 -0.28 -13.27
CA VAL A 43 -3.52 -1.03 -14.45
C VAL A 43 -4.05 -2.37 -13.97
N VAL A 44 -5.29 -2.67 -14.32
CA VAL A 44 -5.93 -3.95 -14.00
C VAL A 44 -5.73 -4.91 -15.16
N SER A 45 -5.30 -6.13 -14.87
CA SER A 45 -5.05 -7.18 -15.83
C SER A 45 -5.41 -8.56 -15.26
N ASP A 46 -5.32 -9.58 -16.09
CA ASP A 46 -5.54 -10.98 -15.71
C ASP A 46 -6.84 -11.18 -14.93
N ILE A 47 -7.92 -10.55 -15.42
CA ILE A 47 -9.24 -10.64 -14.80
C ILE A 47 -9.81 -12.03 -15.02
N VAL A 48 -10.13 -12.74 -13.94
CA VAL A 48 -10.78 -14.05 -13.95
C VAL A 48 -12.17 -13.91 -13.31
N LEU A 49 -13.20 -14.26 -14.06
CA LEU A 49 -14.60 -14.14 -13.63
C LEU A 49 -15.29 -15.49 -13.41
N SER A 50 -14.53 -16.57 -13.25
CA SER A 50 -15.04 -17.90 -12.94
C SER A 50 -15.46 -18.02 -11.46
N GLU A 51 -15.46 -19.20 -10.87
CA GLU A 51 -15.92 -19.44 -9.50
C GLU A 51 -15.25 -18.53 -8.47
N VAL A 52 -13.93 -18.34 -8.61
CA VAL A 52 -13.19 -17.37 -7.79
C VAL A 52 -12.81 -16.20 -8.68
N LYS A 53 -13.46 -15.07 -8.46
CA LYS A 53 -13.19 -13.85 -9.23
C LYS A 53 -11.94 -13.17 -8.70
N SER A 54 -10.98 -12.97 -9.58
CA SER A 54 -9.69 -12.36 -9.23
C SER A 54 -9.20 -11.40 -10.31
N ALA A 55 -8.30 -10.52 -9.93
CA ALA A 55 -7.63 -9.61 -10.86
C ALA A 55 -6.24 -9.28 -10.33
N LYS A 56 -5.36 -8.91 -11.25
CA LYS A 56 -4.02 -8.40 -10.95
C LYS A 56 -4.01 -6.89 -11.17
N ILE A 57 -3.43 -6.16 -10.24
CA ILE A 57 -3.26 -4.71 -10.33
C ILE A 57 -1.77 -4.42 -10.30
N THR A 58 -1.27 -3.78 -11.34
CA THR A 58 0.10 -3.28 -11.39
C THR A 58 0.08 -1.76 -11.36
N ASP A 59 1.00 -1.17 -10.62
CA ASP A 59 1.08 0.27 -10.45
C ASP A 59 2.54 0.72 -10.40
N CYS A 60 2.80 1.90 -10.92
CA CYS A 60 4.02 2.62 -10.65
C CYS A 60 3.69 3.72 -9.63
N VAL A 61 3.91 3.42 -8.37
CA VAL A 61 3.52 4.33 -7.29
C VAL A 61 4.58 5.42 -7.13
N ASP A 62 4.15 6.67 -7.28
CA ASP A 62 5.00 7.84 -7.04
C ASP A 62 4.86 8.28 -5.59
N ILE A 63 5.92 8.12 -4.81
CA ILE A 63 5.95 8.46 -3.38
C ILE A 63 6.63 9.78 -3.09
N THR A 64 6.92 10.59 -4.11
CA THR A 64 7.59 11.89 -3.94
C THR A 64 6.87 12.77 -2.91
N ASN A 65 5.56 12.81 -2.96
CA ASN A 65 4.71 13.61 -2.07
C ASN A 65 4.01 12.76 -1.00
N TRP A 66 4.54 11.58 -0.71
CA TRP A 66 4.01 10.68 0.31
C TRP A 66 5.18 10.09 1.08
N GLN A 67 5.58 10.77 2.15
CA GLN A 67 6.85 10.52 2.82
C GLN A 67 6.67 10.31 4.32
N PRO A 68 7.44 9.38 4.90
CA PRO A 68 7.50 9.24 6.36
C PRO A 68 8.27 10.40 6.97
N VAL A 69 7.77 10.91 8.07
CA VAL A 69 8.40 11.97 8.86
C VAL A 69 8.40 11.59 10.34
N TYR A 70 9.32 12.15 11.10
CA TYR A 70 9.27 12.04 12.55
C TYR A 70 8.16 12.94 13.10
N ALA A 71 7.23 12.34 13.83
CA ALA A 71 6.05 13.06 14.33
C ALA A 71 6.42 14.22 15.26
N ALA A 72 7.49 14.07 16.03
CA ALA A 72 7.93 15.09 17.00
C ALA A 72 8.56 16.33 16.34
N THR A 73 9.20 16.17 15.18
CA THR A 73 9.98 17.26 14.55
C THR A 73 9.49 17.64 13.16
N GLY A 74 8.72 16.76 12.50
CA GLY A 74 8.34 16.92 11.09
C GLY A 74 9.48 16.66 10.11
N GLY A 75 10.66 16.27 10.58
CA GLY A 75 11.83 15.98 9.73
C GLY A 75 11.68 14.65 8.98
N PRO A 76 12.42 14.49 7.86
CA PRO A 76 12.31 13.29 7.04
C PRO A 76 12.83 12.06 7.78
N ALA A 77 12.09 10.95 7.68
CA ALA A 77 12.44 9.67 8.29
C ALA A 77 12.86 8.63 7.25
N ALA A 78 12.67 8.91 5.95
CA ALA A 78 13.04 8.00 4.88
C ALA A 78 14.52 8.11 4.53
N PRO A 79 15.14 7.02 3.98
CA PRO A 79 16.50 7.09 3.43
C PRO A 79 16.59 8.13 2.30
N ALA A 80 17.72 8.85 2.24
CA ALA A 80 17.92 9.89 1.24
C ALA A 80 18.01 9.36 -0.20
N ASN A 81 18.37 8.09 -0.37
CA ASN A 81 18.60 7.46 -1.67
C ASN A 81 17.49 6.49 -2.09
N GLN A 82 16.31 6.61 -1.51
CA GLN A 82 15.19 5.73 -1.89
C GLN A 82 14.70 6.02 -3.31
N ASN A 83 14.20 5.00 -3.98
CA ASN A 83 13.48 5.18 -5.24
C ASN A 83 12.15 5.86 -4.98
N LEU A 84 11.86 6.93 -5.74
CA LEU A 84 10.63 7.71 -5.58
C LEU A 84 9.47 7.19 -6.43
N ARG A 85 9.75 6.32 -7.37
CA ARG A 85 8.73 5.62 -8.16
C ARG A 85 9.00 4.13 -8.05
N VAL A 86 8.05 3.41 -7.45
CA VAL A 86 8.24 1.99 -7.12
C VAL A 86 7.17 1.13 -7.79
N PRO A 87 7.58 0.04 -8.48
CA PRO A 87 6.62 -0.88 -9.06
C PRO A 87 5.92 -1.67 -7.95
N THR A 88 4.60 -1.74 -8.05
CA THR A 88 3.75 -2.45 -7.10
C THR A 88 2.85 -3.42 -7.83
N GLU A 89 2.71 -4.63 -7.33
CA GLU A 89 1.80 -5.64 -7.84
C GLU A 89 0.87 -6.09 -6.74
N SER A 90 -0.44 -6.04 -7.00
CA SER A 90 -1.46 -6.44 -6.05
C SER A 90 -2.36 -7.49 -6.67
N THR A 91 -2.87 -8.40 -5.84
CA THR A 91 -3.88 -9.37 -6.22
C THR A 91 -5.19 -9.00 -5.53
N ALA A 92 -6.24 -8.83 -6.33
CA ALA A 92 -7.57 -8.54 -5.84
C ALA A 92 -8.50 -9.74 -6.04
N TYR A 93 -9.42 -9.94 -5.10
CA TYR A 93 -10.45 -10.96 -5.15
C TYR A 93 -11.80 -10.33 -4.90
N PHE A 94 -12.83 -10.84 -5.57
CA PHE A 94 -14.20 -10.47 -5.26
C PHE A 94 -14.68 -11.30 -4.07
N PHE A 95 -14.96 -10.62 -2.99
CA PHE A 95 -15.30 -11.26 -1.73
C PHE A 95 -16.36 -10.41 -1.01
N ASP A 96 -17.37 -11.08 -0.49
CA ASP A 96 -18.44 -10.44 0.31
C ASP A 96 -19.09 -9.23 -0.39
N GLY A 97 -19.36 -9.36 -1.69
CA GLY A 97 -20.07 -8.37 -2.50
C GLY A 97 -19.21 -7.23 -3.04
N HIS A 98 -17.88 -7.25 -2.83
CA HIS A 98 -16.99 -6.21 -3.34
C HIS A 98 -15.58 -6.75 -3.60
N TRP A 99 -14.78 -5.98 -4.34
CA TRP A 99 -13.38 -6.30 -4.60
C TRP A 99 -12.51 -5.90 -3.42
N THR A 100 -11.62 -6.80 -3.01
CA THR A 100 -10.67 -6.55 -1.92
C THR A 100 -9.26 -6.90 -2.37
N ILE A 101 -8.27 -6.18 -1.83
CA ILE A 101 -6.85 -6.50 -2.02
C ILE A 101 -6.48 -7.59 -1.03
N ARG A 102 -5.96 -8.71 -1.56
CA ARG A 102 -5.58 -9.86 -0.76
C ARG A 102 -4.07 -9.94 -0.50
N ALA A 103 -3.27 -9.48 -1.46
CA ALA A 103 -1.83 -9.41 -1.35
C ALA A 103 -1.30 -8.24 -2.16
N SER A 104 -0.21 -7.65 -1.70
CA SER A 104 0.50 -6.58 -2.39
C SER A 104 1.99 -6.77 -2.21
N VAL A 105 2.74 -6.58 -3.30
CA VAL A 105 4.19 -6.63 -3.30
C VAL A 105 4.72 -5.32 -3.86
N VAL A 106 5.59 -4.67 -3.11
CA VAL A 106 6.28 -3.43 -3.52
C VAL A 106 7.74 -3.77 -3.73
N ASP A 107 8.26 -3.51 -4.92
CA ASP A 107 9.69 -3.70 -5.20
C ASP A 107 10.43 -2.36 -5.06
N ARG A 108 10.99 -2.12 -3.88
CA ARG A 108 11.68 -0.87 -3.55
C ARG A 108 13.08 -0.76 -4.13
N GLU A 109 13.62 -1.85 -4.66
CA GLU A 109 14.93 -1.87 -5.31
C GLU A 109 14.85 -1.48 -6.79
N LYS A 110 13.65 -1.45 -7.35
CA LYS A 110 13.40 -1.07 -8.73
C LYS A 110 12.73 0.29 -8.81
N THR A 111 12.86 0.93 -9.97
CA THR A 111 12.13 2.14 -10.31
C THR A 111 11.32 1.94 -11.58
N CYS A 112 10.29 2.70 -11.74
CA CYS A 112 9.43 2.68 -12.91
C CYS A 112 9.05 4.16 -13.36
#